data_13444fa9d1dd6a0a6b0b186abe6189f0
#
_entry.id   13444fa9d1dd6a0a6b0b186abe6189f0
#
_cell.length_a   1.000
_cell.length_b   1.000
_cell.length_c   1.000
_cell.angle_alpha   90.00
_cell.angle_beta   90.00
_cell.angle_gamma   90.00
#
_symmetry.space_group_name_H-M   'P 1'
#
loop_
_entity.id
_entity.type
_entity.pdbx_description
1 polymer ?
#
loop_
_entity_poly.entity_id
_entity_poly.type
_entity_poly.pdbx_seq_one_letter_code
_entity_poly.pdbx_strand_id
1 'polypeptide(L)'
;MLDKLDAIKAKFENLGVALTNPEIVSDNKKYSAMSKEYRSLEKIVNARNAYIKLLDDIAFNKEVLNADDEEMREMAKLELPEQEMKKEETEKQLRNMLIPKDPYDEKNAILEIRAGTGGDEASLFAGDLLRMYMKFCEKRGW
;
A
#
# COMPACT_ATOMS: atom_id res chain seq x y z
N MET A 1 -0.72 -9.44 13.01
CA MET A 1 -0.33 -8.67 11.81
C MET A 1 0.89 -9.29 11.15
N LEU A 2 1.97 -9.51 11.87
CA LEU A 2 3.22 -10.08 11.32
C LEU A 2 3.00 -11.43 10.63
N ASP A 3 2.25 -12.37 11.23
CA ASP A 3 1.98 -13.67 10.61
C ASP A 3 1.35 -13.58 9.21
N LYS A 4 0.45 -12.58 9.01
CA LYS A 4 -0.15 -12.32 7.70
C LYS A 4 0.88 -11.76 6.72
N LEU A 5 1.75 -10.88 7.19
CA LEU A 5 2.82 -10.30 6.36
C LEU A 5 3.87 -11.36 5.99
N ASP A 6 4.16 -12.30 6.88
CA ASP A 6 5.07 -13.42 6.61
C ASP A 6 4.47 -14.40 5.60
N ALA A 7 3.18 -14.69 5.69
CA ALA A 7 2.48 -15.49 4.68
C ALA A 7 2.49 -14.81 3.30
N ILE A 8 2.33 -13.49 3.24
CA ILE A 8 2.44 -12.70 2.00
C ILE A 8 3.85 -12.76 1.43
N LYS A 9 4.88 -12.63 2.29
CA LYS A 9 6.28 -12.74 1.88
C LYS A 9 6.56 -14.12 1.28
N ALA A 10 6.13 -15.20 1.94
CA ALA A 10 6.30 -16.55 1.42
C ALA A 10 5.60 -16.74 0.06
N LYS A 11 4.39 -16.20 -0.10
CA LYS A 11 3.69 -16.21 -1.38
C LYS A 11 4.43 -15.43 -2.47
N PHE A 12 4.97 -14.26 -2.14
CA PHE A 12 5.78 -13.45 -3.05
C PHE A 12 7.03 -14.21 -3.53
N GLU A 13 7.76 -14.85 -2.61
CA GLU A 13 8.94 -15.64 -2.94
C GLU A 13 8.59 -16.83 -3.85
N ASN A 14 7.51 -17.56 -3.55
CA ASN A 14 7.03 -18.66 -4.38
C ASN A 14 6.62 -18.19 -5.77
N LEU A 15 5.95 -17.05 -5.90
CA LEU A 15 5.61 -16.47 -7.20
C LEU A 15 6.86 -16.05 -7.97
N GLY A 16 7.87 -15.50 -7.29
CA GLY A 16 9.16 -15.16 -7.90
C GLY A 16 9.83 -16.39 -8.53
N VAL A 17 9.85 -17.51 -7.79
CA VAL A 17 10.38 -18.78 -8.31
C VAL A 17 9.53 -19.30 -9.48
N ALA A 18 8.19 -19.26 -9.35
CA ALA A 18 7.30 -19.74 -10.39
C ALA A 18 7.44 -18.95 -11.71
N LEU A 19 7.67 -17.63 -11.64
CA LEU A 19 7.88 -16.78 -12.80
C LEU A 19 9.17 -17.08 -13.59
N THR A 20 10.10 -17.86 -13.03
CA THR A 20 11.29 -18.33 -13.73
C THR A 20 11.08 -19.67 -14.44
N ASN A 21 9.92 -20.32 -14.24
CA ASN A 21 9.63 -21.61 -14.88
C ASN A 21 9.33 -21.41 -16.37
N PRO A 22 10.04 -22.12 -17.30
CA PRO A 22 9.83 -22.01 -18.74
C PRO A 22 8.38 -22.31 -19.19
N GLU A 23 7.68 -23.22 -18.52
CA GLU A 23 6.29 -23.55 -18.82
C GLU A 23 5.34 -22.36 -18.55
N ILE A 24 5.63 -21.58 -17.50
CA ILE A 24 4.85 -20.39 -17.16
C ILE A 24 5.21 -19.24 -18.08
N VAL A 25 6.49 -19.08 -18.41
CA VAL A 25 6.98 -18.03 -19.32
C VAL A 25 6.38 -18.20 -20.73
N SER A 26 6.15 -19.43 -21.17
CA SER A 26 5.55 -19.72 -22.48
C SER A 26 4.04 -19.44 -22.53
N ASP A 27 3.35 -19.41 -21.41
CA ASP A 27 1.92 -19.08 -21.30
C ASP A 27 1.71 -17.60 -20.95
N ASN A 28 1.54 -16.76 -21.95
CA ASN A 28 1.40 -15.30 -21.78
C ASN A 28 0.29 -14.89 -20.81
N LYS A 29 -0.81 -15.64 -20.75
CA LYS A 29 -1.94 -15.31 -19.85
C LYS A 29 -1.58 -15.59 -18.40
N LYS A 30 -1.02 -16.76 -18.11
CA LYS A 30 -0.57 -17.14 -16.78
C LYS A 30 0.57 -16.23 -16.30
N TYR A 31 1.56 -16.01 -17.16
CA TYR A 31 2.69 -15.13 -16.84
C TYR A 31 2.23 -13.71 -16.50
N SER A 32 1.33 -13.13 -17.31
CA SER A 32 0.79 -11.78 -17.06
C SER A 32 0.03 -11.70 -15.75
N ALA A 33 -0.85 -12.68 -15.46
CA ALA A 33 -1.60 -12.73 -14.21
C ALA A 33 -0.68 -12.84 -12.98
N MET A 34 0.29 -13.78 -13.03
CA MET A 34 1.25 -13.98 -11.94
C MET A 34 2.18 -12.78 -11.75
N SER A 35 2.64 -12.15 -12.83
CA SER A 35 3.46 -10.94 -12.77
C SER A 35 2.71 -9.76 -12.15
N LYS A 36 1.41 -9.61 -12.45
CA LYS A 36 0.55 -8.60 -11.83
C LYS A 36 0.41 -8.83 -10.33
N GLU A 37 0.19 -10.08 -9.94
CA GLU A 37 0.10 -10.47 -8.53
C GLU A 37 1.44 -10.25 -7.82
N TYR A 38 2.55 -10.68 -8.39
CA TYR A 38 3.90 -10.46 -7.87
C TYR A 38 4.17 -8.98 -7.57
N ARG A 39 3.90 -8.09 -8.54
CA ARG A 39 4.05 -6.64 -8.36
C ARG A 39 3.14 -6.06 -7.27
N SER A 40 1.94 -6.60 -7.10
CA SER A 40 1.03 -6.15 -6.05
C SER A 40 1.54 -6.51 -4.66
N LEU A 41 2.14 -7.70 -4.51
CA LEU A 41 2.71 -8.17 -3.25
C LEU A 41 4.05 -7.52 -2.94
N GLU A 42 4.84 -7.15 -3.95
CA GLU A 42 6.15 -6.50 -3.78
C GLU A 42 6.08 -5.26 -2.89
N LYS A 43 5.06 -4.41 -3.09
CA LYS A 43 4.86 -3.21 -2.27
C LYS A 43 4.64 -3.54 -0.79
N ILE A 44 3.87 -4.59 -0.52
CA ILE A 44 3.57 -5.03 0.85
C ILE A 44 4.83 -5.64 1.49
N VAL A 45 5.58 -6.43 0.73
CA VAL A 45 6.83 -7.05 1.21
C VAL A 45 7.89 -5.99 1.51
N ASN A 46 8.04 -4.98 0.66
CA ASN A 46 8.95 -3.87 0.91
C ASN A 46 8.57 -3.08 2.16
N ALA A 47 7.29 -2.76 2.34
CA ALA A 47 6.79 -2.10 3.54
C ALA A 47 6.99 -2.95 4.80
N ARG A 48 6.77 -4.30 4.71
CA ARG A 48 7.08 -5.23 5.79
C ARG A 48 8.57 -5.20 6.16
N ASN A 49 9.45 -5.28 5.18
CA ASN A 49 10.89 -5.31 5.44
C ASN A 49 11.37 -4.01 6.10
N ALA A 50 10.85 -2.86 5.66
CA ALA A 50 11.12 -1.57 6.31
C ALA A 50 10.59 -1.55 7.75
N TYR A 51 9.41 -2.13 7.99
CA TYR A 51 8.83 -2.22 9.33
C TYR A 51 9.64 -3.13 10.28
N ILE A 52 10.09 -4.30 9.81
CA ILE A 52 10.96 -5.19 10.61
C ILE A 52 12.24 -4.47 10.99
N LYS A 53 12.91 -3.82 10.02
CA LYS A 53 14.10 -3.04 10.30
C LYS A 53 13.84 -1.97 11.37
N LEU A 54 12.73 -1.26 11.28
CA LEU A 54 12.36 -0.25 12.28
C LEU A 54 12.16 -0.86 13.68
N LEU A 55 11.57 -2.07 13.76
CA LEU A 55 11.43 -2.78 15.04
C LEU A 55 12.79 -3.18 15.63
N ASP A 56 13.70 -3.64 14.77
CA ASP A 56 15.07 -4.00 15.18
C ASP A 56 15.83 -2.75 15.66
N ASP A 57 15.73 -1.62 14.95
CA ASP A 57 16.33 -0.35 15.34
C ASP A 57 15.77 0.15 16.69
N ILE A 58 14.46 0.04 16.93
CA ILE A 58 13.82 0.37 18.22
C ILE A 58 14.30 -0.56 19.32
N ALA A 59 14.42 -1.85 19.06
CA ALA A 59 14.91 -2.83 20.03
C ALA A 59 16.37 -2.51 20.43
N PHE A 60 17.21 -2.26 19.44
CA PHE A 60 18.59 -1.86 19.64
C PHE A 60 18.70 -0.58 20.48
N ASN A 61 17.96 0.48 20.13
CA ASN A 61 17.99 1.72 20.89
C ASN A 61 17.49 1.55 22.35
N LYS A 62 16.51 0.65 22.57
CA LYS A 62 16.07 0.31 23.94
C LYS A 62 17.15 -0.41 24.75
N GLU A 63 17.94 -1.26 24.12
CA GLU A 63 19.09 -1.91 24.78
C GLU A 63 20.20 -0.89 25.10
N VAL A 64 20.48 0.01 24.17
CA VAL A 64 21.49 1.07 24.32
C VAL A 64 21.16 2.03 25.48
N LEU A 65 19.90 2.23 25.82
CA LEU A 65 19.52 3.03 27.00
C LEU A 65 20.07 2.48 28.30
N ASN A 66 20.41 1.18 28.37
CA ASN A 66 20.98 0.52 29.53
C ASN A 66 22.52 0.33 29.41
N ALA A 67 23.12 0.81 28.32
CA ALA A 67 24.55 0.70 28.10
C ALA A 67 25.35 1.70 29.01
N ASP A 68 26.63 1.43 29.25
CA ASP A 68 27.48 2.28 30.05
C ASP A 68 27.92 3.56 29.32
N ASP A 69 27.84 3.56 27.98
CA ASP A 69 28.20 4.69 27.12
C ASP A 69 27.14 5.79 27.16
N GLU A 70 27.54 6.96 27.73
CA GLU A 70 26.64 8.09 27.94
C GLU A 70 26.25 8.75 26.60
N GLU A 71 27.17 8.83 25.65
CA GLU A 71 26.92 9.44 24.34
C GLU A 71 25.90 8.62 23.52
N MET A 72 26.06 7.31 23.52
CA MET A 72 25.09 6.41 22.88
C MET A 72 23.71 6.46 23.55
N ARG A 73 23.64 6.57 24.87
CA ARG A 73 22.34 6.71 25.57
C ARG A 73 21.59 8.00 25.19
N GLU A 74 22.33 9.12 25.09
CA GLU A 74 21.71 10.40 24.69
C GLU A 74 21.18 10.33 23.25
N MET A 75 21.91 9.73 22.32
CA MET A 75 21.44 9.50 20.96
C MET A 75 20.17 8.64 20.94
N ALA A 76 20.16 7.52 21.66
CA ALA A 76 19.00 6.64 21.73
C ALA A 76 17.75 7.34 22.32
N LYS A 77 17.92 8.22 23.32
CA LYS A 77 16.82 9.03 23.87
C LYS A 77 16.21 9.99 22.84
N LEU A 78 17.01 10.53 21.95
CA LEU A 78 16.53 11.43 20.90
C LEU A 78 15.83 10.69 19.76
N GLU A 79 16.34 9.52 19.38
CA GLU A 79 15.82 8.76 18.25
C GLU A 79 14.54 7.96 18.57
N LEU A 80 14.44 7.41 19.78
CA LEU A 80 13.33 6.53 20.16
C LEU A 80 11.94 7.14 19.95
N PRO A 81 11.66 8.41 20.37
CA PRO A 81 10.35 9.00 20.18
C PRO A 81 9.97 9.11 18.70
N GLU A 82 10.91 9.47 17.84
CA GLU A 82 10.67 9.55 16.39
C GLU A 82 10.42 8.18 15.78
N GLN A 83 11.21 7.18 16.18
CA GLN A 83 11.05 5.81 15.72
C GLN A 83 9.71 5.20 16.17
N GLU A 84 9.25 5.49 17.39
CA GLU A 84 7.94 5.01 17.89
C GLU A 84 6.79 5.68 17.14
N MET A 85 6.85 6.97 16.85
CA MET A 85 5.88 7.65 15.99
C MET A 85 5.84 7.04 14.57
N LYS A 86 7.01 6.83 13.97
CA LYS A 86 7.15 6.21 12.65
C LYS A 86 6.61 4.78 12.63
N LYS A 87 6.81 4.03 13.72
CA LYS A 87 6.24 2.69 13.88
C LYS A 87 4.72 2.73 13.82
N GLU A 88 4.05 3.62 14.57
CA GLU A 88 2.59 3.74 14.55
C GLU A 88 2.05 4.11 13.14
N GLU A 89 2.72 5.02 12.47
CA GLU A 89 2.35 5.41 11.11
C GLU A 89 2.51 4.25 10.13
N THR A 90 3.65 3.55 10.20
CA THR A 90 3.92 2.37 9.36
C THR A 90 2.91 1.26 9.61
N GLU A 91 2.50 1.03 10.87
CA GLU A 91 1.46 0.06 11.20
C GLU A 91 0.10 0.42 10.58
N LYS A 92 -0.27 1.69 10.58
CA LYS A 92 -1.51 2.16 9.91
C LYS A 92 -1.44 1.92 8.40
N GLN A 93 -0.30 2.25 7.79
CA GLN A 93 -0.08 2.03 6.35
C GLN A 93 -0.15 0.54 6.00
N LEU A 94 0.52 -0.33 6.77
CA LEU A 94 0.49 -1.78 6.57
C LEU A 94 -0.93 -2.35 6.74
N ARG A 95 -1.69 -1.90 7.73
CA ARG A 95 -3.10 -2.33 7.90
C ARG A 95 -3.94 -1.97 6.68
N ASN A 96 -3.76 -0.77 6.14
CA ASN A 96 -4.46 -0.34 4.93
C ASN A 96 -4.07 -1.17 3.71
N MET A 97 -2.78 -1.53 3.57
CA MET A 97 -2.30 -2.40 2.49
C MET A 97 -2.83 -3.84 2.58
N LEU A 98 -3.19 -4.30 3.78
CA LEU A 98 -3.73 -5.64 4.04
C LEU A 98 -5.26 -5.73 3.83
N ILE A 99 -5.93 -4.61 3.59
CA ILE A 99 -7.36 -4.62 3.22
C ILE A 99 -7.47 -5.28 1.84
N PRO A 100 -8.31 -6.32 1.70
CA PRO A 100 -8.54 -6.93 0.41
C PRO A 100 -9.05 -5.89 -0.60
N LYS A 101 -8.40 -5.81 -1.74
CA LYS A 101 -8.90 -4.98 -2.84
C LYS A 101 -10.20 -5.57 -3.36
N ASP A 102 -11.18 -4.72 -3.60
CA ASP A 102 -12.39 -5.15 -4.29
C ASP A 102 -12.01 -5.53 -5.74
N PRO A 103 -12.43 -6.72 -6.24
CA PRO A 103 -12.22 -7.10 -7.63
C PRO A 103 -12.78 -6.10 -8.64
N TYR A 104 -13.71 -5.26 -8.21
CA TYR A 104 -14.31 -4.20 -9.03
C TYR A 104 -13.51 -2.90 -9.07
N ASP A 105 -12.57 -2.67 -8.15
CA ASP A 105 -11.75 -1.44 -8.10
C ASP A 105 -10.89 -1.22 -9.36
N GLU A 106 -10.58 -2.29 -10.10
CA GLU A 106 -9.79 -2.22 -11.33
C GLU A 106 -10.67 -2.13 -12.60
N LYS A 107 -12.00 -2.15 -12.46
CA LYS A 107 -12.93 -2.06 -13.59
C LYS A 107 -13.23 -0.61 -13.92
N ASN A 108 -13.51 -0.37 -15.21
CA ASN A 108 -14.04 0.92 -15.63
C ASN A 108 -15.40 1.17 -14.99
N ALA A 109 -15.61 2.40 -14.51
CA ALA A 109 -16.88 2.84 -13.96
C ALA A 109 -17.58 3.77 -14.94
N ILE A 110 -18.91 3.68 -15.01
CA ILE A 110 -19.76 4.60 -15.76
C ILE A 110 -20.39 5.55 -14.74
N LEU A 111 -20.10 6.83 -14.85
CA LEU A 111 -20.71 7.88 -14.05
C LEU A 111 -21.92 8.44 -14.83
N GLU A 112 -23.11 8.30 -14.27
CA GLU A 112 -24.34 8.86 -14.80
C GLU A 112 -24.84 9.98 -13.89
N ILE A 113 -25.06 11.17 -14.45
CA ILE A 113 -25.58 12.32 -13.72
C ILE A 113 -26.89 12.72 -14.38
N ARG A 114 -27.96 12.74 -13.59
CA ARG A 114 -29.31 13.11 -14.05
C ARG A 114 -29.76 14.37 -13.35
N ALA A 115 -30.35 15.30 -14.12
CA ALA A 115 -31.07 16.40 -13.54
C ALA A 115 -32.31 15.90 -12.80
N GLY A 116 -32.55 16.42 -11.60
CA GLY A 116 -33.78 16.15 -10.83
C GLY A 116 -34.98 16.99 -11.34
N THR A 117 -36.05 17.01 -10.57
CA THR A 117 -37.22 17.86 -10.83
C THR A 117 -36.86 19.31 -10.47
N GLY A 118 -36.44 20.11 -11.40
CA GLY A 118 -36.00 21.51 -11.14
C GLY A 118 -35.84 22.35 -12.40
N GLY A 119 -36.29 21.86 -13.54
CA GLY A 119 -36.24 22.60 -14.81
C GLY A 119 -34.79 22.90 -15.27
N ASP A 120 -34.60 24.07 -15.87
CA ASP A 120 -33.33 24.48 -16.48
C ASP A 120 -32.18 24.60 -15.47
N GLU A 121 -32.44 25.11 -14.26
CA GLU A 121 -31.43 25.21 -13.21
C GLU A 121 -30.88 23.86 -12.77
N ALA A 122 -31.74 22.84 -12.63
CA ALA A 122 -31.30 21.48 -12.30
C ALA A 122 -30.44 20.88 -13.41
N SER A 123 -30.75 21.22 -14.67
CA SER A 123 -29.96 20.78 -15.83
C SER A 123 -28.58 21.47 -15.88
N LEU A 124 -28.53 22.76 -15.57
CA LEU A 124 -27.28 23.51 -15.47
C LEU A 124 -26.38 22.95 -14.36
N PHE A 125 -26.96 22.67 -13.18
CA PHE A 125 -26.24 22.08 -12.05
C PHE A 125 -25.70 20.67 -12.37
N ALA A 126 -26.50 19.84 -13.05
CA ALA A 126 -26.04 18.53 -13.51
C ALA A 126 -24.82 18.66 -14.46
N GLY A 127 -24.85 19.66 -15.36
CA GLY A 127 -23.72 19.99 -16.23
C GLY A 127 -22.47 20.44 -15.47
N ASP A 128 -22.64 21.22 -14.40
CA ASP A 128 -21.54 21.65 -13.54
C ASP A 128 -20.92 20.50 -12.76
N LEU A 129 -21.75 19.60 -12.24
CA LEU A 129 -21.29 18.35 -11.60
C LEU A 129 -20.51 17.47 -12.57
N LEU A 130 -21.01 17.29 -13.79
CA LEU A 130 -20.31 16.52 -14.82
C LEU A 130 -18.91 17.11 -15.08
N ARG A 131 -18.82 18.43 -15.27
CA ARG A 131 -17.53 19.11 -15.47
C ARG A 131 -16.58 18.93 -14.29
N MET A 132 -17.10 19.00 -13.07
CA MET A 132 -16.32 18.77 -11.85
C MET A 132 -15.72 17.36 -11.82
N TYR A 133 -16.53 16.34 -12.07
CA TYR A 133 -16.06 14.96 -12.08
C TYR A 133 -15.10 14.67 -13.23
N MET A 134 -15.34 15.21 -14.43
CA MET A 134 -14.40 15.10 -15.57
C MET A 134 -13.03 15.65 -15.20
N LYS A 135 -12.96 16.85 -14.63
CA LYS A 135 -11.68 17.44 -14.18
C LYS A 135 -11.01 16.63 -13.07
N PHE A 136 -11.80 16.04 -12.18
CA PHE A 136 -11.26 15.16 -11.15
C PHE A 136 -10.65 13.88 -11.77
N CYS A 137 -11.34 13.25 -12.72
CA CYS A 137 -10.84 12.09 -13.44
C CYS A 137 -9.54 12.39 -14.20
N GLU A 138 -9.50 13.51 -14.94
CA GLU A 138 -8.29 13.99 -15.64
C GLU A 138 -7.11 14.14 -14.65
N LYS A 139 -7.34 14.79 -13.50
CA LYS A 139 -6.32 14.97 -12.46
C LYS A 139 -5.81 13.66 -11.88
N ARG A 140 -6.65 12.62 -11.85
CA ARG A 140 -6.33 11.27 -11.37
C ARG A 140 -5.74 10.37 -12.45
N GLY A 141 -5.81 10.77 -13.73
CA GLY A 141 -5.37 9.96 -14.86
C GLY A 141 -6.32 8.79 -15.17
N TRP A 142 -7.61 9.00 -14.89
CA TRP A 142 -8.68 8.04 -15.14
C TRP A 142 -9.33 8.27 -16.50
#